data_f7acab3070770bc4799c0b76ed89cca8
#
_entry.id   f7acab3070770bc4799c0b76ed89cca8
#
_cell.length_a   1.000
_cell.length_b   1.000
_cell.length_c   1.000
_cell.angle_alpha   90.00
_cell.angle_beta   90.00
_cell.angle_gamma   90.00
#
_symmetry.space_group_name_H-M   'P 1'
#
loop_
_entity.id
_entity.type
_entity.pdbx_description
1 polymer ?
#
loop_
_entity_poly.entity_id
_entity_poly.type
_entity_poly.pdbx_seq_one_letter_code
_entity_poly.pdbx_strand_id
1 'polypeptide(L)'
;MLSLGSCSGFLDTKPDTLLTQDQTFGDPTLVKSVLANFYGRVTIGQRIDDWDQWTMLDEVIHFDTNSDENIDRNKWRTYDYTLVHDLNQFLEGIKPSDAVDEATKTAYIGEVRYIRAWLYFCMGRTLGGVPIINDEIFNYTPGMDITTLQVPRSTEADLYDYVISECQEAAKMLTKDTNKNSARANYWVAKMLEARAALTAASLATYNTAEAHPQLRTNGGEVGIPPS
;
A
#
# COMPACT_ATOMS: atom_id res chain seq x y z
N MET A 1 28.66 35.71 -42.79
CA MET A 1 27.64 34.79 -42.22
C MET A 1 28.30 33.99 -41.11
N LEU A 2 27.99 34.32 -39.86
CA LEU A 2 28.44 33.55 -38.68
C LEU A 2 27.39 32.46 -38.44
N SER A 3 27.76 31.19 -38.63
CA SER A 3 26.92 30.06 -38.23
C SER A 3 27.02 29.89 -36.72
N LEU A 4 25.93 30.16 -35.99
CA LEU A 4 25.76 29.80 -34.58
C LEU A 4 25.58 28.28 -34.53
N GLY A 5 26.66 27.54 -34.24
CA GLY A 5 26.57 26.14 -33.88
C GLY A 5 25.84 26.02 -32.53
N SER A 6 24.57 25.64 -32.53
CA SER A 6 23.84 25.29 -31.34
C SER A 6 24.39 23.98 -30.79
N CYS A 7 25.00 24.01 -29.62
CA CYS A 7 25.36 22.78 -28.88
C CYS A 7 24.05 22.12 -28.37
N SER A 8 23.52 21.17 -29.14
CA SER A 8 22.27 20.47 -28.82
C SER A 8 22.38 19.48 -27.64
N GLY A 9 23.60 19.20 -27.13
CA GLY A 9 23.79 18.25 -26.03
C GLY A 9 23.96 18.86 -24.62
N PHE A 10 23.97 20.20 -24.50
CA PHE A 10 24.21 20.86 -23.19
C PHE A 10 23.01 20.75 -22.22
N LEU A 11 21.81 20.60 -22.78
CA LEU A 11 20.57 20.51 -21.99
C LEU A 11 20.13 19.06 -21.71
N ASP A 12 20.78 18.07 -22.33
CA ASP A 12 20.44 16.65 -22.18
C ASP A 12 21.26 15.95 -21.08
N THR A 13 21.87 16.69 -20.18
CA THR A 13 22.54 16.11 -19.01
C THR A 13 21.52 15.50 -18.07
N LYS A 14 21.44 14.16 -18.05
CA LYS A 14 20.72 13.44 -17.00
C LYS A 14 21.41 13.78 -15.66
N PRO A 15 20.65 14.16 -14.61
CA PRO A 15 21.23 14.38 -13.30
C PRO A 15 21.94 13.11 -12.83
N ASP A 16 23.22 13.17 -12.55
CA ASP A 16 24.03 12.04 -12.04
C ASP A 16 23.57 11.54 -10.67
N THR A 17 22.64 12.27 -10.02
CA THR A 17 22.08 11.96 -8.70
C THR A 17 20.77 11.16 -8.76
N LEU A 18 20.17 10.97 -9.94
CA LEU A 18 18.93 10.20 -10.10
C LEU A 18 19.27 8.81 -10.65
N LEU A 19 19.04 7.80 -9.83
CA LEU A 19 19.14 6.40 -10.26
C LEU A 19 18.03 6.11 -11.27
N THR A 20 18.40 5.54 -12.41
CA THR A 20 17.44 5.04 -13.39
C THR A 20 16.86 3.70 -12.89
N GLN A 21 15.72 3.31 -13.46
CA GLN A 21 15.09 2.02 -13.16
C GLN A 21 16.06 0.86 -13.46
N ASP A 22 16.76 0.91 -14.61
CA ASP A 22 17.75 -0.10 -14.99
C ASP A 22 18.92 -0.19 -13.99
N GLN A 23 19.40 0.94 -13.50
CA GLN A 23 20.45 0.96 -12.46
C GLN A 23 19.94 0.38 -11.15
N THR A 24 18.71 0.71 -10.75
CA THR A 24 18.11 0.22 -9.51
C THR A 24 17.92 -1.29 -9.55
N PHE A 25 17.36 -1.82 -10.63
CA PHE A 25 17.10 -3.25 -10.78
C PHE A 25 18.29 -4.05 -11.33
N GLY A 26 19.38 -3.39 -11.68
CA GLY A 26 20.67 -4.01 -12.03
C GLY A 26 21.60 -4.27 -10.84
N ASP A 27 21.28 -3.75 -9.64
CA ASP A 27 22.11 -3.90 -8.42
C ASP A 27 21.31 -4.52 -7.28
N PRO A 28 21.74 -5.69 -6.74
CA PRO A 28 21.00 -6.38 -5.67
C PRO A 28 20.90 -5.56 -4.37
N THR A 29 21.86 -4.67 -4.11
CA THR A 29 21.87 -3.80 -2.93
C THR A 29 20.81 -2.71 -3.07
N LEU A 30 20.68 -2.15 -4.27
CA LEU A 30 19.66 -1.14 -4.55
C LEU A 30 18.26 -1.74 -4.51
N VAL A 31 18.04 -2.90 -5.11
CA VAL A 31 16.77 -3.64 -5.03
C VAL A 31 16.35 -3.86 -3.56
N LYS A 32 17.28 -4.36 -2.73
CA LYS A 32 17.05 -4.57 -1.31
C LYS A 32 16.75 -3.27 -0.56
N SER A 33 17.42 -2.17 -0.93
CA SER A 33 17.24 -0.86 -0.30
C SER A 33 15.88 -0.26 -0.62
N VAL A 34 15.39 -0.42 -1.86
CA VAL A 34 14.03 -0.01 -2.25
C VAL A 34 12.99 -0.79 -1.46
N LEU A 35 13.15 -2.11 -1.34
CA LEU A 35 12.25 -2.94 -0.54
C LEU A 35 12.24 -2.53 0.94
N ALA A 36 13.42 -2.23 1.52
CA ALA A 36 13.53 -1.74 2.90
C ALA A 36 12.83 -0.37 3.08
N ASN A 37 12.91 0.51 2.07
CA ASN A 37 12.19 1.79 2.09
C ASN A 37 10.67 1.58 2.15
N PHE A 38 10.12 0.61 1.42
CA PHE A 38 8.69 0.31 1.50
C PHE A 38 8.26 -0.09 2.90
N TYR A 39 9.04 -0.91 3.59
CA TYR A 39 8.76 -1.24 5.00
C TYR A 39 8.80 -0.01 5.92
N GLY A 40 9.69 0.96 5.65
CA GLY A 40 9.76 2.21 6.40
C GLY A 40 8.57 3.16 6.14
N ARG A 41 7.94 3.06 4.98
CA ARG A 41 6.77 3.90 4.60
C ARG A 41 5.44 3.31 5.03
N VAL A 42 5.39 2.01 5.23
CA VAL A 42 4.14 1.35 5.67
C VAL A 42 3.87 1.67 7.13
N THR A 43 2.73 2.31 7.36
CA THR A 43 2.25 2.54 8.73
C THR A 43 1.75 1.21 9.30
N ILE A 44 2.60 0.56 10.09
CA ILE A 44 2.24 -0.68 10.77
C ILE A 44 1.57 -0.32 12.10
N GLY A 45 0.30 0.07 12.03
CA GLY A 45 -0.53 0.22 13.22
C GLY A 45 -0.13 1.36 14.16
N GLN A 46 -0.59 1.27 15.38
CA GLN A 46 -0.36 2.24 16.44
C GLN A 46 1.10 2.24 16.87
N ARG A 47 1.74 3.38 16.77
CA ARG A 47 3.07 3.57 17.35
C ARG A 47 2.90 3.76 18.85
N ILE A 48 3.58 2.94 19.65
CA ILE A 48 3.52 3.04 21.12
C ILE A 48 4.08 4.39 21.60
N ASP A 49 4.93 5.01 20.81
CA ASP A 49 5.54 6.32 21.06
C ASP A 49 4.71 7.50 20.54
N ASP A 50 3.57 7.26 19.92
CA ASP A 50 2.65 8.31 19.48
C ASP A 50 1.56 8.54 20.55
N TRP A 51 1.92 9.30 21.56
CA TRP A 51 1.04 9.63 22.69
C TRP A 51 -0.28 10.27 22.27
N ASP A 52 -0.27 11.06 21.21
CA ASP A 52 -1.46 11.72 20.69
C ASP A 52 -2.52 10.74 20.18
N GLN A 53 -2.13 9.53 19.79
CA GLN A 53 -3.08 8.50 19.35
C GLN A 53 -3.79 7.80 20.51
N TRP A 54 -3.10 7.67 21.65
CA TRP A 54 -3.64 7.00 22.82
C TRP A 54 -4.57 7.89 23.63
N THR A 55 -4.30 9.20 23.67
CA THR A 55 -5.13 10.19 24.40
C THR A 55 -6.49 10.43 23.76
N MET A 56 -6.71 9.94 22.54
CA MET A 56 -8.03 9.94 21.89
C MET A 56 -8.93 8.81 22.34
N LEU A 57 -8.38 7.82 23.01
CA LEU A 57 -9.08 6.69 23.56
C LEU A 57 -9.33 6.95 25.04
N ASP A 58 -10.44 6.46 25.56
CA ASP A 58 -10.81 6.58 26.98
C ASP A 58 -9.82 5.87 27.94
N GLU A 59 -8.76 5.30 27.41
CA GLU A 59 -7.83 4.45 28.15
C GLU A 59 -6.63 5.20 28.74
N VAL A 60 -6.27 6.39 28.19
CA VAL A 60 -5.06 7.11 28.59
C VAL A 60 -5.27 8.63 28.56
N ILE A 61 -4.85 9.30 29.63
CA ILE A 61 -4.76 10.77 29.69
C ILE A 61 -3.30 11.19 29.67
N HIS A 62 -2.95 12.11 28.77
CA HIS A 62 -1.62 12.69 28.74
C HIS A 62 -1.49 13.77 29.82
N PHE A 63 -0.43 13.71 30.62
CA PHE A 63 -0.27 14.62 31.78
C PHE A 63 0.19 16.04 31.40
N ASP A 64 0.75 16.21 30.20
CA ASP A 64 1.50 17.41 29.78
C ASP A 64 0.82 18.21 28.65
N THR A 65 -0.25 17.71 28.08
CA THR A 65 -0.98 18.39 27.00
C THR A 65 -2.47 18.29 27.19
N ASN A 66 -3.20 19.24 26.66
CA ASN A 66 -4.64 19.13 26.52
C ASN A 66 -4.94 17.83 25.75
N SER A 67 -5.44 16.83 26.44
CA SER A 67 -6.04 15.68 25.81
C SER A 67 -7.28 16.19 25.08
N ASP A 68 -7.09 16.50 23.79
CA ASP A 68 -8.19 16.80 22.91
C ASP A 68 -8.94 15.51 22.64
N GLU A 69 -10.10 15.38 23.28
CA GLU A 69 -11.07 14.32 22.99
C GLU A 69 -11.65 14.42 21.56
N ASN A 70 -11.21 15.40 20.79
CA ASN A 70 -11.57 15.57 19.41
C ASN A 70 -10.92 14.49 18.55
N ILE A 71 -11.65 13.46 18.24
CA ILE A 71 -11.28 12.49 17.21
C ILE A 71 -11.21 13.22 15.87
N ASP A 72 -9.99 13.62 15.50
CA ASP A 72 -9.75 14.11 14.14
C ASP A 72 -9.97 12.97 13.16
N ARG A 73 -10.99 13.14 12.29
CA ARG A 73 -11.32 12.19 11.23
C ARG A 73 -10.13 11.82 10.34
N ASN A 74 -9.09 12.64 10.29
CA ASN A 74 -7.93 12.43 9.45
C ASN A 74 -6.80 11.67 10.16
N LYS A 75 -6.81 11.60 11.48
CA LYS A 75 -5.68 11.07 12.27
C LYS A 75 -5.39 9.59 12.04
N TRP A 76 -6.44 8.80 11.73
CA TRP A 76 -6.34 7.37 11.45
C TRP A 76 -6.39 7.04 9.96
N ARG A 77 -6.43 8.06 9.12
CA ARG A 77 -6.67 7.93 7.69
C ARG A 77 -5.40 7.55 6.96
N THR A 78 -5.37 6.34 6.43
CA THR A 78 -4.33 5.91 5.49
C THR A 78 -4.84 6.10 4.08
N TYR A 79 -4.12 6.87 3.28
CA TYR A 79 -4.44 7.09 1.86
C TYR A 79 -3.15 7.40 1.11
N ASP A 80 -2.44 6.36 0.63
CA ASP A 80 -1.12 6.52 0.01
C ASP A 80 -1.05 5.77 -1.34
N TYR A 81 -1.57 6.41 -2.38
CA TYR A 81 -1.46 5.90 -3.74
C TYR A 81 -0.08 6.11 -4.36
N THR A 82 0.73 6.98 -3.80
CA THR A 82 2.14 7.10 -4.20
C THR A 82 2.88 5.82 -3.85
N LEU A 83 2.64 5.26 -2.66
CA LEU A 83 3.22 3.98 -2.29
C LEU A 83 2.66 2.83 -3.17
N VAL A 84 1.35 2.82 -3.49
CA VAL A 84 0.80 1.82 -4.43
C VAL A 84 1.51 1.87 -5.78
N HIS A 85 1.72 3.07 -6.33
CA HIS A 85 2.43 3.26 -7.59
C HIS A 85 3.86 2.72 -7.52
N ASP A 86 4.61 3.07 -6.47
CA ASP A 86 5.99 2.63 -6.30
C ASP A 86 6.09 1.10 -6.11
N LEU A 87 5.13 0.48 -5.40
CA LEU A 87 5.03 -0.97 -5.27
C LEU A 87 4.80 -1.64 -6.63
N ASN A 88 3.92 -1.08 -7.46
CA ASN A 88 3.66 -1.58 -8.80
C ASN A 88 4.87 -1.41 -9.72
N GLN A 89 5.58 -0.27 -9.65
CA GLN A 89 6.85 -0.07 -10.37
C GLN A 89 7.90 -1.10 -9.95
N PHE A 90 7.98 -1.42 -8.67
CA PHE A 90 8.89 -2.47 -8.20
C PHE A 90 8.53 -3.84 -8.78
N LEU A 91 7.24 -4.20 -8.76
CA LEU A 91 6.76 -5.47 -9.31
C LEU A 91 7.06 -5.60 -10.80
N GLU A 92 6.96 -4.51 -11.56
CA GLU A 92 7.33 -4.50 -12.98
C GLU A 92 8.84 -4.59 -13.17
N GLY A 93 9.61 -3.77 -12.47
CA GLY A 93 11.06 -3.68 -12.63
C GLY A 93 11.83 -4.91 -12.16
N ILE A 94 11.34 -5.63 -11.14
CA ILE A 94 12.01 -6.82 -10.61
C ILE A 94 11.87 -8.04 -11.53
N LYS A 95 10.78 -8.15 -12.30
CA LYS A 95 10.49 -9.32 -13.15
C LYS A 95 11.62 -9.61 -14.16
N PRO A 96 12.10 -8.64 -14.95
CA PRO A 96 13.20 -8.86 -15.89
C PRO A 96 14.59 -8.82 -15.26
N SER A 97 14.73 -8.46 -13.99
CA SER A 97 16.02 -8.27 -13.33
C SER A 97 16.79 -9.57 -13.16
N ASP A 98 18.07 -9.55 -13.48
CA ASP A 98 19.03 -10.63 -13.21
C ASP A 98 19.94 -10.32 -12.00
N ALA A 99 19.67 -9.21 -11.28
CA ALA A 99 20.47 -8.77 -10.14
C ALA A 99 20.36 -9.72 -8.93
N VAL A 100 19.26 -10.46 -8.84
CA VAL A 100 18.99 -11.43 -7.77
C VAL A 100 18.54 -12.75 -8.37
N ASP A 101 18.79 -13.86 -7.65
CA ASP A 101 18.33 -15.18 -8.08
C ASP A 101 16.79 -15.29 -8.03
N GLU A 102 16.25 -16.27 -8.75
CA GLU A 102 14.80 -16.45 -8.89
C GLU A 102 14.07 -16.70 -7.56
N ALA A 103 14.72 -17.37 -6.60
CA ALA A 103 14.13 -17.61 -5.28
C ALA A 103 14.01 -16.30 -4.48
N THR A 104 15.08 -15.48 -4.51
CA THR A 104 15.09 -14.15 -3.89
C THR A 104 14.10 -13.22 -4.58
N LYS A 105 14.03 -13.23 -5.92
CA LYS A 105 13.07 -12.47 -6.71
C LYS A 105 11.63 -12.81 -6.30
N THR A 106 11.32 -14.09 -6.27
CA THR A 106 10.00 -14.60 -5.84
C THR A 106 9.64 -14.13 -4.42
N ALA A 107 10.60 -14.22 -3.48
CA ALA A 107 10.38 -13.75 -2.11
C ALA A 107 10.11 -12.23 -2.06
N TYR A 108 10.85 -11.42 -2.81
CA TYR A 108 10.65 -9.97 -2.85
C TYR A 108 9.30 -9.59 -3.45
N ILE A 109 8.87 -10.28 -4.52
CA ILE A 109 7.52 -10.11 -5.08
C ILE A 109 6.46 -10.43 -4.03
N GLY A 110 6.62 -11.52 -3.29
CA GLY A 110 5.71 -11.90 -2.21
C GLY A 110 5.63 -10.84 -1.10
N GLU A 111 6.76 -10.26 -0.72
CA GLU A 111 6.79 -9.18 0.27
C GLU A 111 6.09 -7.91 -0.22
N VAL A 112 6.33 -7.50 -1.46
CA VAL A 112 5.68 -6.32 -2.04
C VAL A 112 4.17 -6.50 -2.15
N ARG A 113 3.70 -7.69 -2.56
CA ARG A 113 2.27 -8.03 -2.55
C ARG A 113 1.67 -7.95 -1.15
N TYR A 114 2.36 -8.48 -0.14
CA TYR A 114 1.94 -8.38 1.25
C TYR A 114 1.84 -6.92 1.71
N ILE A 115 2.84 -6.08 1.41
CA ILE A 115 2.85 -4.67 1.75
C ILE A 115 1.67 -3.95 1.10
N ARG A 116 1.38 -4.24 -0.17
CA ARG A 116 0.24 -3.69 -0.91
C ARG A 116 -1.09 -4.12 -0.27
N ALA A 117 -1.23 -5.41 0.05
CA ALA A 117 -2.41 -5.91 0.75
C ALA A 117 -2.62 -5.22 2.10
N TRP A 118 -1.57 -5.03 2.88
CA TRP A 118 -1.62 -4.32 4.14
C TRP A 118 -2.08 -2.86 3.98
N LEU A 119 -1.52 -2.17 2.98
CA LEU A 119 -1.89 -0.78 2.69
C LEU A 119 -3.37 -0.66 2.33
N TYR A 120 -3.87 -1.53 1.45
CA TYR A 120 -5.29 -1.57 1.10
C TYR A 120 -6.17 -1.96 2.28
N PHE A 121 -5.75 -2.87 3.13
CA PHE A 121 -6.45 -3.20 4.37
C PHE A 121 -6.57 -1.99 5.30
N CYS A 122 -5.49 -1.21 5.45
CA CYS A 122 -5.51 0.02 6.24
C CYS A 122 -6.44 1.08 5.64
N MET A 123 -6.44 1.24 4.32
CA MET A 123 -7.37 2.14 3.62
C MET A 123 -8.83 1.69 3.81
N GLY A 124 -9.12 0.40 3.66
CA GLY A 124 -10.45 -0.16 3.82
C GLY A 124 -11.05 0.09 5.21
N ARG A 125 -10.26 -0.14 6.25
CA ARG A 125 -10.71 0.09 7.63
C ARG A 125 -11.17 1.52 7.91
N THR A 126 -10.63 2.48 7.21
CA THR A 126 -10.86 3.91 7.48
C THR A 126 -11.76 4.59 6.45
N LEU A 127 -11.84 4.04 5.25
CA LEU A 127 -12.50 4.68 4.11
C LEU A 127 -13.62 3.83 3.49
N GLY A 128 -13.68 2.53 3.82
CA GLY A 128 -14.46 1.56 3.06
C GLY A 128 -13.79 1.22 1.73
N GLY A 129 -14.55 0.96 0.68
CA GLY A 129 -14.02 0.73 -0.67
C GLY A 129 -13.23 1.92 -1.17
N VAL A 130 -12.13 1.67 -1.87
CA VAL A 130 -11.25 2.66 -2.49
C VAL A 130 -10.90 2.21 -3.92
N PRO A 131 -10.37 3.08 -4.79
CA PRO A 131 -9.89 2.64 -6.09
C PRO A 131 -8.84 1.54 -5.97
N ILE A 132 -9.11 0.38 -6.57
CA ILE A 132 -8.16 -0.74 -6.61
C ILE A 132 -7.31 -0.59 -7.85
N ILE A 133 -6.03 -0.30 -7.65
CA ILE A 133 -5.01 -0.25 -8.70
C ILE A 133 -4.27 -1.58 -8.64
N ASN A 134 -4.62 -2.50 -9.50
CA ASN A 134 -3.98 -3.83 -9.56
C ASN A 134 -2.47 -3.69 -9.82
N ASP A 135 -1.95 -4.29 -10.88
CA ASP A 135 -0.54 -4.14 -11.28
C ASP A 135 -0.33 -2.96 -12.27
N GLU A 136 -1.32 -2.06 -12.39
CA GLU A 136 -1.25 -0.95 -13.34
C GLU A 136 -0.32 0.17 -12.85
N ILE A 137 0.39 0.77 -13.80
CA ILE A 137 1.25 1.93 -13.58
C ILE A 137 0.71 3.08 -14.42
N PHE A 138 0.21 4.10 -13.76
CA PHE A 138 -0.29 5.30 -14.43
C PHE A 138 0.84 6.29 -14.68
N ASN A 139 1.13 6.53 -15.95
CA ASN A 139 2.11 7.52 -16.39
C ASN A 139 1.38 8.72 -16.97
N TYR A 140 1.56 9.89 -16.37
CA TYR A 140 1.04 11.12 -16.89
C TYR A 140 1.98 11.71 -17.94
N THR A 141 1.43 12.07 -19.09
CA THR A 141 2.12 12.87 -20.09
C THR A 141 1.37 14.19 -20.32
N PRO A 142 2.08 15.33 -20.43
CA PRO A 142 1.43 16.61 -20.68
C PRO A 142 0.52 16.57 -21.89
N GLY A 143 -0.74 17.01 -21.71
CA GLY A 143 -1.76 17.05 -22.77
C GLY A 143 -2.60 15.77 -22.93
N MET A 144 -2.35 14.71 -22.16
CA MET A 144 -3.23 13.54 -22.18
C MET A 144 -4.57 13.82 -21.47
N ASP A 145 -5.61 13.09 -21.87
CA ASP A 145 -6.89 13.12 -21.19
C ASP A 145 -6.78 12.39 -19.83
N ILE A 146 -6.84 13.17 -18.76
CA ILE A 146 -6.74 12.64 -17.38
C ILE A 146 -7.95 11.78 -16.97
N THR A 147 -9.08 11.86 -17.71
CA THR A 147 -10.25 11.02 -17.41
C THR A 147 -9.96 9.54 -17.58
N THR A 148 -9.00 9.19 -18.43
CA THR A 148 -8.53 7.81 -18.63
C THR A 148 -7.76 7.23 -17.43
N LEU A 149 -7.29 8.10 -16.53
CA LEU A 149 -6.58 7.72 -15.31
C LEU A 149 -7.51 7.61 -14.09
N GLN A 150 -8.79 7.91 -14.25
CA GLN A 150 -9.75 7.88 -13.17
C GLN A 150 -10.24 6.46 -12.92
N VAL A 151 -9.90 5.92 -11.75
CA VAL A 151 -10.39 4.64 -11.27
C VAL A 151 -11.49 4.89 -10.23
N PRO A 152 -12.71 4.38 -10.42
CA PRO A 152 -13.78 4.55 -9.46
C PRO A 152 -13.45 3.82 -8.14
N ARG A 153 -14.13 4.22 -7.07
CA ARG A 153 -14.08 3.47 -5.81
C ARG A 153 -14.65 2.06 -6.03
N SER A 154 -14.02 1.07 -5.44
CA SER A 154 -14.57 -0.27 -5.33
C SER A 154 -15.72 -0.32 -4.33
N THR A 155 -16.45 -1.42 -4.31
CA THR A 155 -17.23 -1.76 -3.10
C THR A 155 -16.28 -2.13 -1.97
N GLU A 156 -16.76 -2.03 -0.72
CA GLU A 156 -15.97 -2.46 0.44
C GLU A 156 -15.77 -3.99 0.43
N ALA A 157 -16.73 -4.74 -0.08
CA ALA A 157 -16.61 -6.19 -0.27
C ALA A 157 -15.48 -6.54 -1.25
N ASP A 158 -15.47 -5.93 -2.45
CA ASP A 158 -14.43 -6.17 -3.44
C ASP A 158 -13.03 -5.82 -2.92
N LEU A 159 -12.95 -4.78 -2.08
CA LEU A 159 -11.69 -4.39 -1.47
C LEU A 159 -11.15 -5.46 -0.53
N TYR A 160 -11.99 -6.02 0.34
CA TYR A 160 -11.55 -7.10 1.23
C TYR A 160 -11.23 -8.39 0.46
N ASP A 161 -12.00 -8.71 -0.59
CA ASP A 161 -11.69 -9.83 -1.47
C ASP A 161 -10.33 -9.65 -2.16
N TYR A 162 -10.04 -8.44 -2.63
CA TYR A 162 -8.73 -8.10 -3.19
C TYR A 162 -7.60 -8.28 -2.16
N VAL A 163 -7.77 -7.78 -0.93
CA VAL A 163 -6.77 -7.93 0.14
C VAL A 163 -6.53 -9.41 0.45
N ILE A 164 -7.58 -10.21 0.56
CA ILE A 164 -7.49 -11.66 0.80
C ILE A 164 -6.74 -12.35 -0.33
N SER A 165 -7.08 -12.03 -1.58
CA SER A 165 -6.42 -12.59 -2.76
C SER A 165 -4.92 -12.25 -2.79
N GLU A 166 -4.55 -10.98 -2.55
CA GLU A 166 -3.15 -10.56 -2.49
C GLU A 166 -2.37 -11.28 -1.38
N CYS A 167 -2.98 -11.48 -0.21
CA CYS A 167 -2.38 -12.25 0.88
C CYS A 167 -2.15 -13.71 0.50
N GLN A 168 -3.09 -14.33 -0.21
CA GLN A 168 -2.97 -15.71 -0.69
C GLN A 168 -1.85 -15.86 -1.71
N GLU A 169 -1.74 -14.93 -2.66
CA GLU A 169 -0.65 -14.93 -3.64
C GLU A 169 0.70 -14.67 -2.97
N ALA A 170 0.78 -13.71 -2.05
CA ALA A 170 1.99 -13.47 -1.27
C ALA A 170 2.42 -14.70 -0.46
N ALA A 171 1.48 -15.39 0.19
CA ALA A 171 1.78 -16.59 0.96
C ALA A 171 2.37 -17.75 0.14
N LYS A 172 2.03 -17.86 -1.16
CA LYS A 172 2.64 -18.87 -2.05
C LYS A 172 4.13 -18.61 -2.32
N MET A 173 4.55 -17.36 -2.22
CA MET A 173 5.90 -16.88 -2.57
C MET A 173 6.81 -16.73 -1.34
N LEU A 174 6.22 -16.60 -0.16
CA LEU A 174 6.94 -16.32 1.08
C LEU A 174 7.36 -17.60 1.81
N THR A 175 8.51 -17.54 2.48
CA THR A 175 9.01 -18.64 3.28
C THR A 175 8.15 -18.92 4.50
N LYS A 176 8.06 -20.19 4.90
CA LYS A 176 7.44 -20.63 6.15
C LYS A 176 8.40 -20.57 7.35
N ASP A 177 9.67 -20.33 7.09
CA ASP A 177 10.66 -20.23 8.15
C ASP A 177 10.38 -19.02 9.03
N THR A 178 10.47 -19.24 10.34
CA THR A 178 10.30 -18.20 11.34
C THR A 178 11.66 -17.74 11.85
N ASN A 179 12.11 -16.60 11.37
CA ASN A 179 13.27 -15.93 11.94
C ASN A 179 12.81 -14.85 12.92
N LYS A 180 13.00 -15.07 14.21
CA LYS A 180 12.59 -14.15 15.28
C LYS A 180 13.24 -12.76 15.19
N ASN A 181 14.36 -12.66 14.47
CA ASN A 181 15.09 -11.41 14.28
C ASN A 181 14.72 -10.69 12.97
N SER A 182 13.80 -11.24 12.20
CA SER A 182 13.37 -10.63 10.94
C SER A 182 12.07 -9.85 11.16
N ALA A 183 12.09 -8.57 10.78
CA ALA A 183 10.90 -7.73 10.69
C ALA A 183 10.20 -7.83 9.31
N ARG A 184 10.70 -8.69 8.42
CA ARG A 184 10.16 -8.86 7.06
C ARG A 184 8.99 -9.83 7.05
N ALA A 185 8.10 -9.65 6.07
CA ALA A 185 6.95 -10.54 5.88
C ALA A 185 7.38 -11.98 5.57
N ASN A 186 6.62 -12.92 6.09
CA ASN A 186 6.74 -14.35 5.81
C ASN A 186 5.34 -14.94 5.57
N TYR A 187 5.28 -16.22 5.27
CA TYR A 187 4.02 -16.94 5.04
C TYR A 187 2.98 -16.70 6.15
N TRP A 188 3.41 -16.77 7.41
CA TRP A 188 2.49 -16.68 8.56
C TRP A 188 1.94 -15.27 8.73
N VAL A 189 2.74 -14.26 8.45
CA VAL A 189 2.31 -12.85 8.47
C VAL A 189 1.27 -12.58 7.39
N ALA A 190 1.47 -13.12 6.17
CA ALA A 190 0.49 -13.00 5.10
C ALA A 190 -0.82 -13.72 5.45
N LYS A 191 -0.75 -14.95 6.00
CA LYS A 191 -1.93 -15.70 6.45
C LYS A 191 -2.66 -15.05 7.62
N MET A 192 -1.95 -14.36 8.50
CA MET A 192 -2.56 -13.60 9.60
C MET A 192 -3.35 -12.39 9.06
N LEU A 193 -2.81 -11.68 8.08
CA LEU A 193 -3.53 -10.57 7.45
C LEU A 193 -4.76 -11.07 6.68
N GLU A 194 -4.65 -12.18 5.95
CA GLU A 194 -5.77 -12.84 5.28
C GLU A 194 -6.90 -13.14 6.26
N ALA A 195 -6.59 -13.80 7.38
CA ALA A 195 -7.58 -14.12 8.41
C ALA A 195 -8.20 -12.87 9.03
N ARG A 196 -7.40 -11.83 9.27
CA ARG A 196 -7.88 -10.56 9.82
C ARG A 196 -8.79 -9.83 8.84
N ALA A 197 -8.46 -9.80 7.55
CA ALA A 197 -9.29 -9.20 6.52
C ALA A 197 -10.63 -9.92 6.39
N ALA A 198 -10.62 -11.25 6.35
CA ALA A 198 -11.83 -12.06 6.29
C ALA A 198 -12.73 -11.86 7.52
N LEU A 199 -12.14 -11.81 8.73
CA LEU A 199 -12.88 -11.56 9.97
C LEU A 199 -13.50 -10.15 9.97
N THR A 200 -12.76 -9.15 9.48
CA THR A 200 -13.28 -7.78 9.39
C THR A 200 -14.44 -7.70 8.40
N ALA A 201 -14.30 -8.29 7.22
CA ALA A 201 -15.37 -8.34 6.23
C ALA A 201 -16.63 -9.05 6.77
N ALA A 202 -16.46 -10.20 7.42
CA ALA A 202 -17.55 -10.94 8.05
C ALA A 202 -18.25 -10.13 9.15
N SER A 203 -17.48 -9.41 9.97
CA SER A 203 -18.03 -8.51 11.00
C SER A 203 -18.83 -7.38 10.37
N LEU A 204 -18.33 -6.73 9.33
CA LEU A 204 -19.06 -5.69 8.61
C LEU A 204 -20.36 -6.21 8.00
N ALA A 205 -20.33 -7.38 7.37
CA ALA A 205 -21.54 -8.00 6.81
C ALA A 205 -22.57 -8.37 7.88
N THR A 206 -22.11 -8.78 9.06
CA THR A 206 -23.01 -9.20 10.15
C THR A 206 -23.63 -8.03 10.86
N TYR A 207 -22.85 -6.98 11.18
CA TYR A 207 -23.29 -5.91 12.07
C TYR A 207 -23.73 -4.64 11.36
N ASN A 208 -23.27 -4.38 10.14
CA ASN A 208 -23.68 -3.23 9.34
C ASN A 208 -24.96 -3.52 8.54
N THR A 209 -26.00 -4.06 9.18
CA THR A 209 -27.28 -4.27 8.50
C THR A 209 -27.95 -2.93 8.18
N ALA A 210 -28.74 -2.89 7.10
CA ALA A 210 -29.49 -1.70 6.72
C ALA A 210 -30.47 -1.24 7.79
N GLU A 211 -30.95 -2.16 8.60
CA GLU A 211 -31.88 -1.88 9.73
C GLU A 211 -31.15 -1.25 10.92
N ALA A 212 -29.96 -1.78 11.28
CA ALA A 212 -29.21 -1.32 12.44
C ALA A 212 -28.46 -0.01 12.18
N HIS A 213 -27.87 0.14 11.00
CA HIS A 213 -26.96 1.26 10.67
C HIS A 213 -27.12 1.74 9.22
N PRO A 214 -28.32 2.22 8.81
CA PRO A 214 -28.53 2.66 7.43
C PRO A 214 -27.61 3.81 7.01
N GLN A 215 -27.16 4.64 7.96
CA GLN A 215 -26.26 5.77 7.75
C GLN A 215 -24.80 5.35 7.47
N LEU A 216 -24.43 4.10 7.77
CA LEU A 216 -23.08 3.58 7.53
C LEU A 216 -22.94 2.84 6.19
N ARG A 217 -23.98 2.92 5.35
CA ARG A 217 -24.00 2.25 4.06
C ARG A 217 -24.19 3.26 2.94
N THR A 218 -23.44 3.07 1.87
CA THR A 218 -23.67 3.76 0.61
C THR A 218 -24.48 2.88 -0.34
N ASN A 219 -25.23 3.51 -1.24
CA ASN A 219 -26.04 2.78 -2.22
C ASN A 219 -25.18 1.96 -3.21
N GLY A 220 -23.95 2.40 -3.47
CA GLY A 220 -23.00 1.70 -4.33
C GLY A 220 -22.17 0.62 -3.61
N GLY A 221 -22.33 0.46 -2.29
CA GLY A 221 -21.57 -0.51 -1.50
C GLY A 221 -20.13 -0.10 -1.22
N GLU A 222 -19.76 1.17 -1.45
CA GLU A 222 -18.41 1.69 -1.13
C GLU A 222 -18.16 1.73 0.39
N VAL A 223 -19.22 1.79 1.18
CA VAL A 223 -19.19 1.64 2.63
C VAL A 223 -20.27 0.64 3.05
N GLY A 224 -19.89 -0.32 3.86
CA GLY A 224 -20.73 -1.40 4.34
C GLY A 224 -20.81 -2.59 3.38
N ILE A 225 -20.70 -3.79 3.93
CA ILE A 225 -20.84 -5.06 3.20
C ILE A 225 -22.26 -5.56 3.41
N PRO A 226 -23.03 -5.85 2.35
CA PRO A 226 -24.35 -6.44 2.49
C PRO A 226 -24.24 -7.85 3.08
N PRO A 227 -25.20 -8.28 3.95
CA PRO A 227 -25.26 -9.66 4.37
C PRO A 227 -25.53 -10.56 3.17
N SER A 228 -24.82 -11.69 3.12
CA SER A 228 -24.98 -12.71 2.07
C SER A 228 -26.30 -13.45 2.17
#